data_d328caabd5ef1f8ba5b467df0dffdf72
#
_entry.id   d328caabd5ef1f8ba5b467df0dffdf72
#
_cell.length_a   1.000
_cell.length_b   1.000
_cell.length_c   1.000
_cell.angle_alpha   90.00
_cell.angle_beta   90.00
_cell.angle_gamma   90.00
#
_symmetry.space_group_name_H-M   'P 1'
#
loop_
_entity.id
_entity.type
_entity.pdbx_description
1 polymer ?
#
loop_
_entity_poly.entity_id
_entity_poly.type
_entity_poly.pdbx_seq_one_letter_code
_entity_poly.pdbx_strand_id
1 'polypeptide(L)'
;MTTITATTPAARHAAPATIPEVSNHIGVAKTVANSFTMAYRGLLKLKHNPEQLFDVTVQPILFTALFAYLFGGAISHSVHDYLPLLIPGIMVQTVVLTSVVTGTQLREDMDKGVFDRFKSLPIARISALSGALLADVVRYTLATVLTVVVGLILGYRPEGGFAGVVVAGLVIIFCSFAVSWIWALVGVTGKSAAGVQGISMMIMFPLTFMSGAFVPVSTMPGWLQGINHANPIYYMVNAARELMNNNAYTSNLVWSLVGSVAVIAVFAPLALRAYMRRA
;
A
#
# COMPACT_ATOMS: atom_id res chain seq x y z
N MET A 1 66.65 20.61 -56.52
CA MET A 1 65.50 21.05 -55.76
C MET A 1 64.29 20.20 -56.13
N THR A 2 63.98 19.16 -55.44
CA THR A 2 62.93 18.20 -55.81
C THR A 2 61.77 18.40 -54.77
N THR A 3 60.69 18.98 -55.24
CA THR A 3 59.48 19.27 -54.47
C THR A 3 58.64 17.96 -54.31
N ILE A 4 58.55 17.43 -53.14
CA ILE A 4 57.67 16.29 -52.80
C ILE A 4 56.29 16.84 -52.43
N THR A 5 55.34 16.67 -53.35
CA THR A 5 53.90 16.97 -53.05
C THR A 5 53.29 15.81 -52.23
N ALA A 6 53.00 16.05 -50.95
CA ALA A 6 52.28 15.11 -50.10
C ALA A 6 50.78 15.19 -50.45
N THR A 7 50.23 14.12 -51.02
CA THR A 7 48.80 13.93 -51.22
C THR A 7 48.16 13.40 -49.87
N THR A 8 47.36 14.24 -49.21
CA THR A 8 46.58 13.86 -48.07
C THR A 8 45.42 12.95 -48.53
N PRO A 9 45.25 11.74 -47.98
CA PRO A 9 44.10 10.91 -48.34
C PRO A 9 42.79 11.52 -47.75
N ALA A 10 41.83 11.69 -48.63
CA ALA A 10 40.49 12.17 -48.27
C ALA A 10 39.85 11.24 -47.21
N ALA A 11 39.52 11.80 -46.06
CA ALA A 11 38.78 11.10 -45.02
C ALA A 11 37.40 10.69 -45.60
N ARG A 12 37.18 9.38 -45.75
CA ARG A 12 35.87 8.80 -46.01
C ARG A 12 34.95 9.16 -44.85
N HIS A 13 34.01 10.07 -45.11
CA HIS A 13 32.89 10.26 -44.20
C HIS A 13 32.14 8.92 -44.09
N ALA A 14 32.32 8.21 -42.97
CA ALA A 14 31.46 7.09 -42.60
C ALA A 14 30.03 7.64 -42.50
N ALA A 15 29.09 7.03 -43.21
CA ALA A 15 27.67 7.35 -43.08
C ALA A 15 27.26 7.27 -41.60
N PRO A 16 26.45 8.21 -41.08
CA PRO A 16 25.99 8.14 -39.71
C PRO A 16 25.29 6.80 -39.48
N ALA A 17 25.80 6.06 -38.51
CA ALA A 17 25.16 4.81 -38.10
C ALA A 17 23.70 5.13 -37.74
N THR A 18 22.78 4.57 -38.49
CA THR A 18 21.34 4.64 -38.13
C THR A 18 21.15 3.96 -36.78
N ILE A 19 20.97 4.78 -35.75
CA ILE A 19 20.58 4.29 -34.45
C ILE A 19 19.21 3.65 -34.66
N PRO A 20 19.05 2.32 -34.38
CA PRO A 20 17.74 1.69 -34.57
C PRO A 20 16.75 2.42 -33.66
N GLU A 21 15.65 2.93 -34.22
CA GLU A 21 14.53 3.44 -33.45
C GLU A 21 14.08 2.34 -32.52
N VAL A 22 14.38 2.50 -31.25
CA VAL A 22 13.90 1.58 -30.21
C VAL A 22 12.38 1.73 -30.16
N SER A 23 11.69 0.78 -30.77
CA SER A 23 10.22 0.69 -30.75
C SER A 23 9.73 0.86 -29.33
N ASN A 24 9.05 1.96 -29.06
CA ASN A 24 8.61 2.37 -27.72
C ASN A 24 7.35 1.60 -27.26
N HIS A 25 6.94 0.55 -27.99
CA HIS A 25 5.83 -0.31 -27.67
C HIS A 25 6.30 -1.52 -26.81
N ILE A 26 6.39 -1.26 -25.49
CA ILE A 26 6.65 -2.34 -24.55
C ILE A 26 5.35 -3.14 -24.40
N GLY A 27 5.33 -4.39 -24.87
CA GLY A 27 4.17 -5.27 -24.75
C GLY A 27 3.72 -5.48 -23.30
N VAL A 28 2.43 -5.76 -23.08
CA VAL A 28 1.83 -5.93 -21.75
C VAL A 28 2.59 -6.95 -20.89
N ALA A 29 3.00 -8.09 -21.47
CA ALA A 29 3.77 -9.11 -20.76
C ALA A 29 5.09 -8.59 -20.22
N LYS A 30 5.81 -7.75 -21.01
CA LYS A 30 7.07 -7.14 -20.59
C LYS A 30 6.85 -6.06 -19.53
N THR A 31 5.74 -5.33 -19.60
CA THR A 31 5.34 -4.38 -18.55
C THR A 31 5.07 -5.08 -17.22
N VAL A 32 4.36 -6.21 -17.24
CA VAL A 32 4.11 -7.03 -16.05
C VAL A 32 5.42 -7.57 -15.47
N ALA A 33 6.29 -8.17 -16.29
CA ALA A 33 7.60 -8.66 -15.84
C ALA A 33 8.45 -7.55 -15.22
N ASN A 34 8.47 -6.35 -15.83
CA ASN A 34 9.17 -5.19 -15.29
C ASN A 34 8.57 -4.74 -13.94
N SER A 35 7.24 -4.79 -13.78
CA SER A 35 6.57 -4.46 -12.51
C SER A 35 6.96 -5.42 -11.39
N PHE A 36 7.06 -6.73 -11.67
CA PHE A 36 7.57 -7.72 -10.70
C PHE A 36 9.04 -7.48 -10.34
N THR A 37 9.88 -7.13 -11.31
CA THR A 37 11.30 -6.79 -11.04
C THR A 37 11.39 -5.55 -10.14
N MET A 38 10.56 -4.54 -10.37
CA MET A 38 10.49 -3.35 -9.53
C MET A 38 9.93 -3.64 -8.14
N ALA A 39 8.94 -4.54 -8.03
CA ALA A 39 8.43 -5.02 -6.74
C ALA A 39 9.51 -5.75 -5.94
N TYR A 40 10.28 -6.65 -6.56
CA TYR A 40 11.41 -7.33 -5.94
C TYR A 40 12.46 -6.34 -5.42
N ARG A 41 12.78 -5.31 -6.19
CA ARG A 41 13.66 -4.22 -5.75
C ARG A 41 13.09 -3.49 -4.52
N GLY A 42 11.77 -3.22 -4.51
CA GLY A 42 11.09 -2.64 -3.35
C GLY A 42 11.20 -3.50 -2.10
N LEU A 43 11.09 -4.81 -2.24
CA LEU A 43 11.28 -5.77 -1.15
C LEU A 43 12.71 -5.82 -0.64
N LEU A 44 13.70 -5.75 -1.52
CA LEU A 44 15.11 -5.64 -1.11
C LEU A 44 15.37 -4.34 -0.34
N LYS A 45 14.75 -3.23 -0.75
CA LYS A 45 14.81 -1.95 -0.01
C LYS A 45 14.20 -2.10 1.40
N LEU A 46 13.07 -2.80 1.53
CA LEU A 46 12.45 -3.11 2.82
C LEU A 46 13.39 -3.91 3.73
N LYS A 47 14.03 -4.96 3.19
CA LYS A 47 14.99 -5.80 3.95
C LYS A 47 16.21 -5.00 4.48
N HIS A 48 16.64 -3.97 3.75
CA HIS A 48 17.79 -3.15 4.12
C HIS A 48 17.42 -1.87 4.87
N ASN A 49 16.12 -1.63 5.13
CA ASN A 49 15.64 -0.49 5.90
C ASN A 49 15.03 -0.99 7.23
N PRO A 50 15.81 -0.99 8.32
CA PRO A 50 15.36 -1.53 9.61
C PRO A 50 14.19 -0.74 10.19
N GLU A 51 14.07 0.55 9.90
CA GLU A 51 12.96 1.39 10.35
C GLU A 51 11.62 0.90 9.78
N GLN A 52 11.57 0.60 8.47
CA GLN A 52 10.36 0.08 7.84
C GLN A 52 9.99 -1.33 8.30
N LEU A 53 11.00 -2.18 8.57
CA LEU A 53 10.77 -3.51 9.16
C LEU A 53 10.22 -3.39 10.57
N PHE A 54 10.73 -2.43 11.35
CA PHE A 54 10.26 -2.15 12.70
C PHE A 54 8.78 -1.72 12.67
N ASP A 55 8.41 -0.79 11.81
CA ASP A 55 7.04 -0.32 11.68
C ASP A 55 6.05 -1.45 11.34
N VAL A 56 6.41 -2.28 10.36
CA VAL A 56 5.53 -3.39 9.92
C VAL A 56 5.45 -4.51 10.96
N THR A 57 6.49 -4.68 11.82
CA THR A 57 6.59 -5.79 12.76
C THR A 57 6.19 -5.39 14.18
N VAL A 58 6.81 -4.34 14.70
CA VAL A 58 6.66 -3.96 16.12
C VAL A 58 5.36 -3.21 16.36
N GLN A 59 4.93 -2.36 15.44
CA GLN A 59 3.72 -1.58 15.58
C GLN A 59 2.47 -2.45 15.78
N PRO A 60 2.19 -3.50 14.97
CA PRO A 60 1.03 -4.38 15.21
C PRO A 60 1.09 -5.08 16.55
N ILE A 61 2.27 -5.55 16.97
CA ILE A 61 2.47 -6.24 18.24
C ILE A 61 2.18 -5.30 19.39
N LEU A 62 2.78 -4.11 19.35
CA LEU A 62 2.66 -3.12 20.42
C LEU A 62 1.22 -2.62 20.54
N PHE A 63 0.57 -2.27 19.42
CA PHE A 63 -0.82 -1.83 19.44
C PHE A 63 -1.76 -2.93 19.93
N THR A 64 -1.59 -4.16 19.44
CA THR A 64 -2.42 -5.29 19.90
C THR A 64 -2.28 -5.51 21.40
N ALA A 65 -1.06 -5.58 21.91
CA ALA A 65 -0.82 -5.78 23.34
C ALA A 65 -1.35 -4.59 24.16
N LEU A 66 -1.02 -3.36 23.76
CA LEU A 66 -1.43 -2.15 24.46
C LEU A 66 -2.96 -2.06 24.55
N PHE A 67 -3.66 -2.19 23.43
CA PHE A 67 -5.13 -2.08 23.43
C PHE A 67 -5.80 -3.26 24.13
N ALA A 68 -5.29 -4.49 23.97
CA ALA A 68 -5.82 -5.66 24.67
C ALA A 68 -5.77 -5.51 26.20
N TYR A 69 -4.64 -5.07 26.73
CA TYR A 69 -4.47 -4.95 28.19
C TYR A 69 -5.06 -3.66 28.76
N LEU A 70 -5.03 -2.54 28.04
CA LEU A 70 -5.63 -1.29 28.53
C LEU A 70 -7.16 -1.31 28.49
N PHE A 71 -7.72 -1.81 27.40
CA PHE A 71 -9.17 -1.69 27.16
C PHE A 71 -9.95 -2.99 27.35
N GLY A 72 -9.28 -4.16 27.37
CA GLY A 72 -9.96 -5.46 27.50
C GLY A 72 -10.83 -5.56 28.75
N GLY A 73 -10.33 -5.13 29.90
CA GLY A 73 -11.09 -5.10 31.14
C GLY A 73 -12.23 -4.07 31.16
N ALA A 74 -11.98 -2.90 30.54
CA ALA A 74 -12.94 -1.79 30.56
C ALA A 74 -14.10 -1.98 29.56
N ILE A 75 -13.86 -2.59 28.40
CA ILE A 75 -14.86 -2.73 27.31
C ILE A 75 -15.59 -4.06 27.39
N SER A 76 -14.88 -5.16 27.69
CA SER A 76 -15.43 -6.52 27.58
C SER A 76 -15.23 -7.37 28.84
N HIS A 77 -14.95 -6.75 29.97
CA HIS A 77 -14.72 -7.38 31.29
C HIS A 77 -13.47 -8.28 31.33
N SER A 78 -12.95 -8.75 30.21
CA SER A 78 -11.71 -9.52 30.12
C SER A 78 -10.95 -9.23 28.83
N VAL A 79 -9.64 -9.48 28.85
CA VAL A 79 -8.81 -9.41 27.64
C VAL A 79 -9.31 -10.39 26.58
N HIS A 80 -9.65 -11.62 27.02
CA HIS A 80 -10.06 -12.69 26.13
C HIS A 80 -11.35 -12.36 25.34
N ASP A 81 -12.36 -11.81 26.02
CA ASP A 81 -13.64 -11.43 25.41
C ASP A 81 -13.52 -10.20 24.49
N TYR A 82 -12.46 -9.43 24.66
CA TYR A 82 -12.18 -8.27 23.82
C TYR A 82 -11.46 -8.62 22.50
N LEU A 83 -10.69 -9.71 22.45
CA LEU A 83 -9.89 -10.09 21.27
C LEU A 83 -10.71 -10.27 19.99
N PRO A 84 -11.93 -10.86 19.99
CA PRO A 84 -12.75 -10.97 18.77
C PRO A 84 -13.15 -9.63 18.16
N LEU A 85 -13.27 -8.59 18.98
CA LEU A 85 -13.49 -7.23 18.51
C LEU A 85 -12.20 -6.58 18.04
N LEU A 86 -11.12 -6.76 18.79
CA LEU A 86 -9.85 -6.04 18.64
C LEU A 86 -9.03 -6.54 17.46
N ILE A 87 -8.81 -7.86 17.33
CA ILE A 87 -7.85 -8.41 16.36
C ILE A 87 -8.21 -8.05 14.91
N PRO A 88 -9.47 -8.24 14.45
CA PRO A 88 -9.85 -7.81 13.11
C PRO A 88 -9.71 -6.30 12.91
N GLY A 89 -10.02 -5.51 13.94
CA GLY A 89 -9.90 -4.05 13.93
C GLY A 89 -8.45 -3.59 13.76
N ILE A 90 -7.53 -4.13 14.56
CA ILE A 90 -6.09 -3.82 14.46
C ILE A 90 -5.51 -4.30 13.14
N MET A 91 -5.94 -5.46 12.65
CA MET A 91 -5.50 -5.97 11.37
C MET A 91 -5.82 -4.98 10.24
N VAL A 92 -7.06 -4.47 10.18
CA VAL A 92 -7.44 -3.44 9.21
C VAL A 92 -6.65 -2.15 9.42
N GLN A 93 -6.59 -1.65 10.66
CA GLN A 93 -5.88 -0.41 10.96
C GLN A 93 -4.41 -0.47 10.54
N THR A 94 -3.71 -1.53 10.93
CA THR A 94 -2.27 -1.67 10.63
C THR A 94 -2.03 -1.68 9.13
N VAL A 95 -2.80 -2.46 8.37
CA VAL A 95 -2.60 -2.58 6.92
C VAL A 95 -2.98 -1.28 6.20
N VAL A 96 -4.06 -0.62 6.62
CA VAL A 96 -4.47 0.68 6.05
C VAL A 96 -3.45 1.78 6.37
N LEU A 97 -2.91 1.84 7.59
CA LEU A 97 -1.86 2.80 7.92
C LEU A 97 -0.56 2.50 7.16
N THR A 98 -0.23 1.23 6.95
CA THR A 98 0.92 0.84 6.11
C THR A 98 0.75 1.35 4.68
N SER A 99 -0.47 1.48 4.16
CA SER A 99 -0.71 2.01 2.80
C SER A 99 -0.26 3.46 2.61
N VAL A 100 -0.20 4.25 3.68
CA VAL A 100 0.29 5.64 3.65
C VAL A 100 1.75 5.71 3.20
N VAL A 101 2.54 4.71 3.54
CA VAL A 101 3.97 4.62 3.20
C VAL A 101 4.18 4.64 1.67
N THR A 102 3.23 4.13 0.89
CA THR A 102 3.27 4.18 -0.59
C THR A 102 3.50 5.60 -1.10
N GLY A 103 2.69 6.56 -0.62
CA GLY A 103 2.76 7.95 -1.05
C GLY A 103 4.07 8.62 -0.65
N THR A 104 4.49 8.39 0.60
CA THR A 104 5.72 8.97 1.15
C THR A 104 6.95 8.46 0.41
N GLN A 105 7.06 7.15 0.19
CA GLN A 105 8.18 6.54 -0.55
C GLN A 105 8.21 6.97 -2.00
N LEU A 106 7.04 7.04 -2.65
CA LEU A 106 6.96 7.52 -4.03
C LEU A 106 7.48 8.95 -4.13
N ARG A 107 7.15 9.82 -3.17
CA ARG A 107 7.68 11.18 -3.12
C ARG A 107 9.17 11.22 -2.88
N GLU A 108 9.69 10.44 -1.92
CA GLU A 108 11.12 10.32 -1.67
C GLU A 108 11.91 9.86 -2.90
N ASP A 109 11.40 8.86 -3.63
CA ASP A 109 12.03 8.36 -4.84
C ASP A 109 12.05 9.43 -5.94
N MET A 110 11.01 10.29 -6.00
CA MET A 110 11.00 11.46 -6.89
C MET A 110 12.04 12.50 -6.45
N ASP A 111 12.13 12.82 -5.18
CA ASP A 111 13.07 13.81 -4.63
C ASP A 111 14.54 13.35 -4.81
N LYS A 112 14.80 12.05 -4.78
CA LYS A 112 16.12 11.45 -5.02
C LYS A 112 16.46 11.29 -6.51
N GLY A 113 15.60 11.74 -7.44
CA GLY A 113 15.82 11.64 -8.88
C GLY A 113 15.85 10.20 -9.40
N VAL A 114 15.29 9.24 -8.66
CA VAL A 114 15.22 7.83 -9.05
C VAL A 114 14.43 7.67 -10.36
N PHE A 115 13.39 8.48 -10.54
CA PHE A 115 12.56 8.47 -11.75
C PHE A 115 13.28 8.98 -12.98
N ASP A 116 14.21 9.93 -12.85
CA ASP A 116 15.00 10.42 -13.98
C ASP A 116 15.95 9.35 -14.50
N ARG A 117 16.45 8.48 -13.62
CA ARG A 117 17.22 7.29 -14.03
C ARG A 117 16.35 6.26 -14.75
N PHE A 118 15.07 6.13 -14.39
CA PHE A 118 14.17 5.20 -15.09
C PHE A 118 13.79 5.68 -16.50
N LYS A 119 13.81 6.99 -16.76
CA LYS A 119 13.59 7.54 -18.10
C LYS A 119 14.65 7.07 -19.10
N SER A 120 15.87 6.82 -18.64
CA SER A 120 16.97 6.35 -19.50
C SER A 120 16.94 4.83 -19.75
N LEU A 121 16.07 4.08 -19.04
CA LEU A 121 15.94 2.64 -19.20
C LEU A 121 14.77 2.28 -20.14
N PRO A 122 14.89 1.20 -20.93
CA PRO A 122 13.81 0.72 -21.80
C PRO A 122 12.72 -0.04 -21.02
N ILE A 123 12.14 0.63 -20.01
CA ILE A 123 11.06 0.10 -19.16
C ILE A 123 9.82 0.97 -19.30
N ALA A 124 8.64 0.35 -19.21
CA ALA A 124 7.40 1.11 -19.22
C ALA A 124 7.33 2.00 -17.97
N ARG A 125 7.08 3.30 -18.16
CA ARG A 125 7.00 4.29 -17.07
C ARG A 125 6.05 3.85 -15.95
N ILE A 126 4.96 3.18 -16.30
CA ILE A 126 3.97 2.62 -15.39
C ILE A 126 4.57 1.54 -14.48
N SER A 127 5.59 0.79 -14.95
CA SER A 127 6.19 -0.32 -14.20
C SER A 127 6.83 0.11 -12.86
N ALA A 128 7.33 1.34 -12.76
CA ALA A 128 7.90 1.86 -11.53
C ALA A 128 6.81 2.07 -10.46
N LEU A 129 5.67 2.67 -10.84
CA LEU A 129 4.55 2.91 -9.95
C LEU A 129 3.85 1.60 -9.56
N SER A 130 3.53 0.75 -10.54
CA SER A 130 2.89 -0.55 -10.27
C SER A 130 3.79 -1.49 -9.47
N GLY A 131 5.11 -1.42 -9.67
CA GLY A 131 6.08 -2.18 -8.89
C GLY A 131 6.12 -1.76 -7.41
N ALA A 132 6.03 -0.47 -7.12
CA ALA A 132 5.94 0.04 -5.74
C ALA A 132 4.67 -0.49 -5.05
N LEU A 133 3.52 -0.37 -5.73
CA LEU A 133 2.24 -0.86 -5.22
C LEU A 133 2.21 -2.39 -5.02
N LEU A 134 2.87 -3.16 -5.89
CA LEU A 134 3.01 -4.60 -5.71
C LEU A 134 3.92 -4.97 -4.53
N ALA A 135 4.97 -4.20 -4.28
CA ALA A 135 5.81 -4.39 -3.09
C ALA A 135 5.03 -4.17 -1.80
N ASP A 136 4.07 -3.23 -1.82
CA ASP A 136 3.20 -2.96 -0.68
C ASP A 136 2.26 -4.13 -0.35
N VAL A 137 1.81 -4.91 -1.34
CA VAL A 137 1.01 -6.13 -1.10
C VAL A 137 1.75 -7.11 -0.18
N VAL A 138 3.07 -7.23 -0.33
CA VAL A 138 3.89 -8.09 0.56
C VAL A 138 3.95 -7.51 1.97
N ARG A 139 4.06 -6.18 2.11
CA ARG A 139 4.00 -5.53 3.44
C ARG A 139 2.65 -5.75 4.11
N TYR A 140 1.56 -5.60 3.36
CA TYR A 140 0.20 -5.85 3.86
C TYR A 140 0.02 -7.29 4.30
N THR A 141 0.53 -8.24 3.52
CA THR A 141 0.51 -9.66 3.89
C THR A 141 1.29 -9.91 5.17
N LEU A 142 2.49 -9.35 5.30
CA LEU A 142 3.31 -9.49 6.50
C LEU A 142 2.61 -8.90 7.73
N ALA A 143 2.07 -7.68 7.63
CA ALA A 143 1.34 -7.03 8.71
C ALA A 143 0.09 -7.83 9.13
N THR A 144 -0.66 -8.35 8.15
CA THR A 144 -1.83 -9.20 8.37
C THR A 144 -1.46 -10.47 9.13
N VAL A 145 -0.46 -11.20 8.64
CA VAL A 145 0.01 -12.46 9.25
C VAL A 145 0.52 -12.20 10.68
N LEU A 146 1.32 -11.18 10.89
CA LEU A 146 1.84 -10.83 12.22
C LEU A 146 0.72 -10.48 13.20
N THR A 147 -0.26 -9.68 12.79
CA THR A 147 -1.40 -9.34 13.65
C THR A 147 -2.19 -10.59 14.06
N VAL A 148 -2.46 -11.49 13.11
CA VAL A 148 -3.15 -12.75 13.40
C VAL A 148 -2.33 -13.62 14.35
N VAL A 149 -1.03 -13.79 14.11
CA VAL A 149 -0.14 -14.58 14.95
C VAL A 149 -0.11 -14.03 16.38
N VAL A 150 0.02 -12.71 16.54
CA VAL A 150 -0.03 -12.07 17.88
C VAL A 150 -1.38 -12.30 18.53
N GLY A 151 -2.48 -12.16 17.80
CA GLY A 151 -3.82 -12.48 18.31
C GLY A 151 -3.93 -13.91 18.81
N LEU A 152 -3.43 -14.89 18.05
CA LEU A 152 -3.43 -16.30 18.43
C LEU A 152 -2.58 -16.55 19.70
N ILE A 153 -1.44 -15.88 19.84
CA ILE A 153 -0.58 -15.95 21.04
C ILE A 153 -1.31 -15.38 22.26
N LEU A 154 -2.07 -14.28 22.10
CA LEU A 154 -2.86 -13.67 23.16
C LEU A 154 -4.12 -14.47 23.53
N GLY A 155 -4.41 -15.55 22.81
CA GLY A 155 -5.55 -16.42 23.07
C GLY A 155 -6.77 -16.21 22.16
N TYR A 156 -6.67 -15.35 21.15
CA TYR A 156 -7.72 -15.21 20.13
C TYR A 156 -7.97 -16.55 19.43
N ARG A 157 -9.22 -16.94 19.33
CA ARG A 157 -9.63 -18.14 18.59
C ARG A 157 -10.73 -17.76 17.60
N PRO A 158 -10.38 -17.60 16.31
CA PRO A 158 -11.35 -17.21 15.30
C PRO A 158 -12.38 -18.34 15.08
N GLU A 159 -13.63 -18.10 15.41
CA GLU A 159 -14.73 -19.08 15.20
C GLU A 159 -15.02 -19.26 13.71
N GLY A 160 -14.73 -18.27 12.86
CA GLY A 160 -14.77 -18.40 11.40
C GLY A 160 -13.74 -19.36 10.81
N GLY A 161 -12.86 -19.92 11.66
CA GLY A 161 -11.84 -20.88 11.26
C GLY A 161 -10.74 -20.29 10.37
N PHE A 162 -9.89 -21.16 9.86
CA PHE A 162 -8.77 -20.77 8.99
C PHE A 162 -9.26 -20.08 7.69
N ALA A 163 -10.36 -20.58 7.12
CA ALA A 163 -10.93 -20.02 5.89
C ALA A 163 -11.38 -18.56 6.08
N GLY A 164 -12.10 -18.28 7.18
CA GLY A 164 -12.53 -16.91 7.51
C GLY A 164 -11.37 -15.95 7.68
N VAL A 165 -10.29 -16.38 8.34
CA VAL A 165 -9.07 -15.58 8.52
C VAL A 165 -8.39 -15.28 7.19
N VAL A 166 -8.24 -16.28 6.32
CA VAL A 166 -7.60 -16.13 5.01
C VAL A 166 -8.41 -15.18 4.13
N VAL A 167 -9.73 -15.38 4.05
CA VAL A 167 -10.60 -14.52 3.23
C VAL A 167 -10.58 -13.08 3.77
N ALA A 168 -10.66 -12.88 5.08
CA ALA A 168 -10.55 -11.55 5.69
C ALA A 168 -9.21 -10.89 5.34
N GLY A 169 -8.10 -11.62 5.44
CA GLY A 169 -6.77 -11.14 5.06
C GLY A 169 -6.71 -10.69 3.60
N LEU A 170 -7.21 -11.50 2.67
CA LEU A 170 -7.25 -11.16 1.25
C LEU A 170 -8.09 -9.92 0.97
N VAL A 171 -9.26 -9.80 1.61
CA VAL A 171 -10.14 -8.63 1.48
C VAL A 171 -9.44 -7.37 1.98
N ILE A 172 -8.80 -7.43 3.16
CA ILE A 172 -8.09 -6.28 3.72
C ILE A 172 -6.91 -5.87 2.84
N ILE A 173 -6.12 -6.82 2.35
CA ILE A 173 -5.00 -6.55 1.44
C ILE A 173 -5.51 -5.87 0.16
N PHE A 174 -6.59 -6.36 -0.43
CA PHE A 174 -7.19 -5.77 -1.62
C PHE A 174 -7.72 -4.35 -1.36
N CYS A 175 -8.45 -4.14 -0.25
CA CYS A 175 -8.97 -2.82 0.12
C CYS A 175 -7.83 -1.83 0.41
N SER A 176 -6.78 -2.25 1.10
CA SER A 176 -5.62 -1.40 1.38
C SER A 176 -4.81 -1.09 0.12
N PHE A 177 -4.72 -2.04 -0.81
CA PHE A 177 -4.17 -1.80 -2.15
C PHE A 177 -4.99 -0.74 -2.92
N ALA A 178 -6.31 -0.73 -2.77
CA ALA A 178 -7.15 0.32 -3.33
C ALA A 178 -6.84 1.69 -2.71
N VAL A 179 -6.73 1.75 -1.38
CA VAL A 179 -6.41 2.99 -0.64
C VAL A 179 -5.02 3.50 -1.00
N SER A 180 -4.04 2.63 -1.28
CA SER A 180 -2.69 3.05 -1.68
C SER A 180 -2.66 3.85 -2.97
N TRP A 181 -3.65 3.74 -3.87
CA TRP A 181 -3.76 4.60 -5.05
C TRP A 181 -4.07 6.07 -4.70
N ILE A 182 -4.81 6.30 -3.61
CA ILE A 182 -5.03 7.66 -3.07
C ILE A 182 -3.69 8.25 -2.66
N TRP A 183 -2.90 7.47 -1.89
CA TRP A 183 -1.59 7.94 -1.41
C TRP A 183 -0.56 8.06 -2.53
N ALA A 184 -0.64 7.20 -3.54
CA ALA A 184 0.18 7.35 -4.74
C ALA A 184 -0.09 8.69 -5.43
N LEU A 185 -1.35 9.11 -5.57
CA LEU A 185 -1.72 10.41 -6.11
C LEU A 185 -1.18 11.55 -5.22
N VAL A 186 -1.37 11.46 -3.91
CA VAL A 186 -0.87 12.45 -2.95
C VAL A 186 0.67 12.53 -2.99
N GLY A 187 1.34 11.39 -3.09
CA GLY A 187 2.80 11.30 -3.21
C GLY A 187 3.33 11.97 -4.47
N VAL A 188 2.72 11.69 -5.63
CA VAL A 188 3.09 12.31 -6.89
C VAL A 188 2.84 13.81 -6.89
N THR A 189 1.74 14.29 -6.30
CA THR A 189 1.37 15.71 -6.31
C THR A 189 1.99 16.50 -5.18
N GLY A 190 2.40 15.85 -4.09
CA GLY A 190 2.99 16.46 -2.90
C GLY A 190 4.28 17.23 -3.19
N LYS A 191 4.65 18.14 -2.28
CA LYS A 191 5.86 18.97 -2.38
C LYS A 191 7.07 18.36 -1.66
N SER A 192 6.82 17.57 -0.61
CA SER A 192 7.85 16.89 0.18
C SER A 192 7.31 15.61 0.82
N ALA A 193 8.18 14.64 1.09
CA ALA A 193 7.82 13.39 1.74
C ALA A 193 7.19 13.62 3.13
N ALA A 194 7.76 14.52 3.93
CA ALA A 194 7.22 14.89 5.23
C ALA A 194 5.81 15.51 5.14
N GLY A 195 5.56 16.36 4.13
CA GLY A 195 4.23 16.93 3.88
C GLY A 195 3.20 15.88 3.47
N VAL A 196 3.59 14.94 2.61
CA VAL A 196 2.75 13.79 2.22
C VAL A 196 2.41 12.94 3.45
N GLN A 197 3.39 12.60 4.27
CA GLN A 197 3.20 11.84 5.50
C GLN A 197 2.25 12.55 6.47
N GLY A 198 2.47 13.85 6.72
CA GLY A 198 1.66 14.64 7.63
C GLY A 198 0.19 14.71 7.20
N ILE A 199 -0.08 15.03 5.92
CA ILE A 199 -1.45 15.08 5.38
C ILE A 199 -2.12 13.72 5.44
N SER A 200 -1.39 12.66 5.06
CA SER A 200 -1.93 11.30 5.06
C SER A 200 -2.31 10.85 6.47
N MET A 201 -1.45 11.10 7.46
CA MET A 201 -1.74 10.76 8.86
C MET A 201 -2.89 11.60 9.44
N MET A 202 -2.96 12.89 9.09
CA MET A 202 -4.05 13.76 9.53
C MET A 202 -5.43 13.26 9.05
N ILE A 203 -5.48 12.63 7.88
CA ILE A 203 -6.72 12.05 7.34
C ILE A 203 -6.96 10.63 7.87
N MET A 204 -5.92 9.77 7.84
CA MET A 204 -6.07 8.36 8.18
C MET A 204 -6.33 8.12 9.66
N PHE A 205 -5.69 8.91 10.53
CA PHE A 205 -5.81 8.70 11.96
C PHE A 205 -7.27 8.85 12.45
N PRO A 206 -7.99 9.94 12.15
CA PRO A 206 -9.41 10.04 12.50
C PRO A 206 -10.25 8.93 11.85
N LEU A 207 -10.05 8.64 10.56
CA LEU A 207 -10.83 7.63 9.86
C LEU A 207 -10.67 6.24 10.47
N THR A 208 -9.45 5.85 10.87
CA THR A 208 -9.20 4.55 11.49
C THR A 208 -9.73 4.47 12.92
N PHE A 209 -9.53 5.51 13.73
CA PHE A 209 -10.00 5.51 15.12
C PHE A 209 -11.52 5.58 15.24
N MET A 210 -12.18 6.29 14.32
CA MET A 210 -13.64 6.37 14.29
C MET A 210 -14.30 5.12 13.68
N SER A 211 -13.56 4.24 12.98
CA SER A 211 -14.11 3.11 12.23
C SER A 211 -14.73 1.99 13.08
N GLY A 212 -14.66 2.08 14.40
CA GLY A 212 -15.07 0.98 15.26
C GLY A 212 -14.02 -0.12 15.44
N ALA A 213 -12.78 0.12 15.00
CA ALA A 213 -11.69 -0.86 15.13
C ALA A 213 -11.40 -1.24 16.57
N PHE A 214 -11.46 -0.29 17.50
CA PHE A 214 -11.09 -0.45 18.91
C PHE A 214 -12.29 -0.49 19.84
N VAL A 215 -13.37 0.22 19.50
CA VAL A 215 -14.53 0.39 20.37
C VAL A 215 -15.77 0.10 19.55
N PRO A 216 -16.78 -0.62 20.11
CA PRO A 216 -18.03 -0.86 19.41
C PRO A 216 -18.70 0.45 19.01
N VAL A 217 -19.12 0.58 17.73
CA VAL A 217 -19.76 1.80 17.23
C VAL A 217 -21.05 2.13 17.97
N SER A 218 -21.75 1.12 18.49
CA SER A 218 -22.98 1.28 19.30
C SER A 218 -22.77 2.09 20.59
N THR A 219 -21.56 2.18 21.10
CA THR A 219 -21.21 2.96 22.31
C THR A 219 -20.86 4.41 22.01
N MET A 220 -20.74 4.76 20.72
CA MET A 220 -20.39 6.11 20.29
C MET A 220 -21.63 7.04 20.27
N PRO A 221 -21.45 8.37 20.42
CA PRO A 221 -22.54 9.34 20.25
C PRO A 221 -23.18 9.22 18.87
N GLY A 222 -24.50 9.46 18.77
CA GLY A 222 -25.27 9.25 17.53
C GLY A 222 -24.76 10.01 16.29
N TRP A 223 -24.24 11.22 16.47
CA TRP A 223 -23.63 11.99 15.38
C TRP A 223 -22.37 11.28 14.82
N LEU A 224 -21.59 10.62 15.68
CA LEU A 224 -20.38 9.91 15.29
C LEU A 224 -20.73 8.59 14.60
N GLN A 225 -21.79 7.91 15.03
CA GLN A 225 -22.32 6.73 14.35
C GLN A 225 -22.76 7.08 12.91
N GLY A 226 -23.40 8.24 12.70
CA GLY A 226 -23.77 8.73 11.37
C GLY A 226 -22.55 8.95 10.46
N ILE A 227 -21.48 9.54 10.97
CA ILE A 227 -20.22 9.71 10.22
C ILE A 227 -19.59 8.36 9.86
N ASN A 228 -19.69 7.38 10.74
CA ASN A 228 -19.15 6.05 10.53
C ASN A 228 -19.76 5.33 9.31
N HIS A 229 -21.04 5.54 9.04
CA HIS A 229 -21.67 4.97 7.84
C HIS A 229 -21.12 5.55 6.52
N ALA A 230 -20.48 6.71 6.56
CA ALA A 230 -19.78 7.28 5.39
C ALA A 230 -18.28 6.85 5.35
N ASN A 231 -17.78 6.21 6.39
CA ASN A 231 -16.38 5.84 6.51
C ASN A 231 -16.10 4.48 5.84
N PRO A 232 -15.29 4.40 4.77
CA PRO A 232 -15.00 3.12 4.11
C PRO A 232 -14.28 2.13 5.01
N ILE A 233 -13.48 2.61 5.99
CA ILE A 233 -12.75 1.75 6.92
C ILE A 233 -13.71 1.01 7.87
N TYR A 234 -14.83 1.60 8.21
CA TYR A 234 -15.89 0.96 9.00
C TYR A 234 -16.37 -0.34 8.35
N TYR A 235 -16.64 -0.32 7.05
CA TYR A 235 -17.06 -1.52 6.31
C TYR A 235 -15.95 -2.57 6.25
N MET A 236 -14.69 -2.15 6.10
CA MET A 236 -13.54 -3.06 6.12
C MET A 236 -13.39 -3.78 7.48
N VAL A 237 -13.52 -3.02 8.59
CA VAL A 237 -13.42 -3.55 9.94
C VAL A 237 -14.55 -4.55 10.22
N ASN A 238 -15.78 -4.20 9.87
CA ASN A 238 -16.92 -5.11 10.11
C ASN A 238 -16.87 -6.34 9.20
N ALA A 239 -16.50 -6.20 7.92
CA ALA A 239 -16.31 -7.34 7.04
C ALA A 239 -15.24 -8.31 7.56
N ALA A 240 -14.11 -7.77 8.01
CA ALA A 240 -13.06 -8.60 8.62
C ALA A 240 -13.53 -9.31 9.89
N ARG A 241 -14.25 -8.60 10.74
CA ARG A 241 -14.80 -9.12 12.01
C ARG A 241 -15.80 -10.25 11.75
N GLU A 242 -16.72 -10.06 10.82
CA GLU A 242 -17.75 -11.04 10.45
C GLU A 242 -17.15 -12.28 9.80
N LEU A 243 -16.15 -12.12 8.92
CA LEU A 243 -15.43 -13.23 8.31
C LEU A 243 -14.62 -14.02 9.34
N MET A 244 -13.87 -13.35 10.20
CA MET A 244 -12.97 -14.01 11.15
C MET A 244 -13.72 -14.67 12.31
N ASN A 245 -14.80 -14.06 12.80
CA ASN A 245 -15.51 -14.60 13.97
C ASN A 245 -16.65 -15.55 13.58
N ASN A 246 -17.35 -15.32 12.45
CA ASN A 246 -18.55 -16.08 12.11
C ASN A 246 -18.47 -16.76 10.72
N ASN A 247 -17.40 -16.54 9.96
CA ASN A 247 -17.30 -16.90 8.53
C ASN A 247 -18.50 -16.41 7.71
N ALA A 248 -19.01 -15.22 8.06
CA ALA A 248 -20.22 -14.66 7.46
C ALA A 248 -19.90 -13.69 6.33
N TYR A 249 -20.56 -13.87 5.20
CA TYR A 249 -20.46 -13.01 4.01
C TYR A 249 -21.63 -12.02 4.00
N THR A 250 -21.40 -10.84 4.56
CA THR A 250 -22.44 -9.83 4.77
C THR A 250 -22.37 -8.69 3.76
N SER A 251 -23.33 -7.77 3.85
CA SER A 251 -23.31 -6.54 3.06
C SER A 251 -22.07 -5.67 3.31
N ASN A 252 -21.46 -5.74 4.50
CA ASN A 252 -20.23 -5.01 4.81
C ASN A 252 -19.08 -5.43 3.91
N LEU A 253 -18.95 -6.72 3.60
CA LEU A 253 -17.99 -7.24 2.64
C LEU A 253 -18.25 -6.66 1.24
N VAL A 254 -19.49 -6.66 0.79
CA VAL A 254 -19.84 -6.11 -0.54
C VAL A 254 -19.52 -4.63 -0.62
N TRP A 255 -19.91 -3.83 0.38
CA TRP A 255 -19.63 -2.40 0.41
C TRP A 255 -18.14 -2.09 0.48
N SER A 256 -17.35 -2.88 1.23
CA SER A 256 -15.89 -2.71 1.28
C SER A 256 -15.23 -2.98 -0.08
N LEU A 257 -15.68 -4.02 -0.80
CA LEU A 257 -15.16 -4.36 -2.14
C LEU A 257 -15.61 -3.34 -3.19
N VAL A 258 -16.90 -2.96 -3.21
CA VAL A 258 -17.43 -1.95 -4.14
C VAL A 258 -16.74 -0.60 -3.93
N GLY A 259 -16.58 -0.16 -2.68
CA GLY A 259 -15.85 1.05 -2.34
C GLY A 259 -14.41 0.99 -2.82
N SER A 260 -13.73 -0.14 -2.63
CA SER A 260 -12.35 -0.33 -3.08
C SER A 260 -12.21 -0.29 -4.59
N VAL A 261 -13.12 -0.95 -5.33
CA VAL A 261 -13.15 -0.87 -6.80
C VAL A 261 -13.40 0.55 -7.28
N ALA A 262 -14.32 1.28 -6.65
CA ALA A 262 -14.58 2.68 -6.98
C ALA A 262 -13.35 3.56 -6.74
N VAL A 263 -12.64 3.37 -5.63
CA VAL A 263 -11.38 4.06 -5.32
C VAL A 263 -10.34 3.78 -6.42
N ILE A 264 -10.12 2.52 -6.79
CA ILE A 264 -9.19 2.17 -7.87
C ILE A 264 -9.62 2.84 -9.19
N ALA A 265 -10.90 2.75 -9.56
CA ALA A 265 -11.40 3.28 -10.82
C ALA A 265 -11.21 4.80 -10.94
N VAL A 266 -11.26 5.54 -9.83
CA VAL A 266 -11.08 6.99 -9.79
C VAL A 266 -9.60 7.36 -9.62
N PHE A 267 -8.94 6.83 -8.60
CA PHE A 267 -7.62 7.30 -8.19
C PHE A 267 -6.47 6.69 -9.00
N ALA A 268 -6.61 5.47 -9.53
CA ALA A 268 -5.56 4.87 -10.35
C ALA A 268 -5.32 5.66 -11.64
N PRO A 269 -6.34 6.01 -12.47
CA PRO A 269 -6.11 6.83 -13.65
C PRO A 269 -5.62 8.24 -13.31
N LEU A 270 -6.08 8.84 -12.20
CA LEU A 270 -5.61 10.15 -11.75
C LEU A 270 -4.13 10.10 -11.34
N ALA A 271 -3.74 9.12 -10.55
CA ALA A 271 -2.35 8.92 -10.13
C ALA A 271 -1.44 8.66 -11.33
N LEU A 272 -1.87 7.82 -12.27
CA LEU A 272 -1.13 7.54 -13.50
C LEU A 272 -0.97 8.79 -14.39
N ARG A 273 -2.04 9.57 -14.56
CA ARG A 273 -1.98 10.84 -15.32
C ARG A 273 -1.05 11.85 -14.64
N ALA A 274 -1.17 12.02 -13.33
CA ALA A 274 -0.30 12.92 -12.56
C ALA A 274 1.16 12.48 -12.65
N TYR A 275 1.41 11.19 -12.53
CA TYR A 275 2.73 10.59 -12.67
C TYR A 275 3.33 10.83 -14.06
N MET A 276 2.58 10.54 -15.13
CA MET A 276 3.06 10.74 -16.51
C MET A 276 3.33 12.20 -16.88
N ARG A 277 2.66 13.17 -16.22
CA ARG A 277 2.91 14.60 -16.44
C ARG A 277 4.17 15.10 -15.76
N ARG A 278 4.62 14.43 -14.69
CA ARG A 278 5.82 14.81 -13.93
C ARG A 278 7.03 13.93 -14.24
N ALA A 279 6.80 12.74 -14.78
CA ALA A 279 7.80 11.83 -15.30
C ALA A 279 8.12 12.14 -16.77
#